data_6261175edb6910119d2a39d48dd9152b
#
_entry.id   6261175edb6910119d2a39d48dd9152b
#
_cell.length_a   1.000
_cell.length_b   1.000
_cell.length_c   1.000
_cell.angle_alpha   90.00
_cell.angle_beta   90.00
_cell.angle_gamma   90.00
#
_symmetry.space_group_name_H-M   'P 1'
#
loop_
_entity.id
_entity.type
_entity.pdbx_description
1 polymer ?
#
loop_
_entity_poly.entity_id
_entity_poly.type
_entity_poly.pdbx_seq_one_letter_code
_entity_poly.pdbx_strand_id
1 'polypeptide(L)'
;MAVTLDAGLRDGLARLGLELAEPQISQLLDYLDLIRKWSRVYNLTAVLEPAQMLTHHLLDSLAVVSPLRRQSGGQPLSLLDVGSGAGLPGVVIAICCPEIRVDCVDTVAKKAAFIQQASASLKLGNLRGLHARVETLHGPYQVVASRAFASLVDFTSWSKAALAEEGVWMALKGKHPADEIAALPAEVEVFHVEQLAVPGLEAERCIVWMKPAAGPHAA
;
A
#
# COMPACT_ATOMS: atom_id res chain seq x y z
N MET A 1 27.03 10.21 -15.30
CA MET A 1 26.34 9.07 -15.95
C MET A 1 24.93 9.00 -15.39
N ALA A 2 23.90 8.94 -16.23
CA ALA A 2 22.53 8.73 -15.76
C ALA A 2 22.45 7.34 -15.11
N VAL A 3 22.02 7.29 -13.86
CA VAL A 3 21.76 6.03 -13.14
C VAL A 3 20.58 5.35 -13.85
N THR A 4 20.73 4.09 -14.25
CA THR A 4 19.60 3.33 -14.80
C THR A 4 18.54 3.09 -13.73
N LEU A 5 17.28 2.93 -14.12
CA LEU A 5 16.19 2.62 -13.15
C LEU A 5 16.51 1.36 -12.34
N ASP A 6 17.09 0.34 -12.97
CA ASP A 6 17.51 -0.88 -12.29
C ASP A 6 18.56 -0.59 -11.20
N ALA A 7 19.62 0.14 -11.52
CA ALA A 7 20.65 0.49 -10.55
C ALA A 7 20.08 1.35 -9.40
N GLY A 8 19.19 2.30 -9.72
CA GLY A 8 18.51 3.12 -8.72
C GLY A 8 17.57 2.30 -7.80
N LEU A 9 16.86 1.32 -8.36
CA LEU A 9 16.01 0.41 -7.58
C LEU A 9 16.86 -0.44 -6.64
N ARG A 10 17.97 -1.02 -7.12
CA ARG A 10 18.86 -1.84 -6.28
C ARG A 10 19.52 -1.04 -5.16
N ASP A 11 19.96 0.18 -5.42
CA ASP A 11 20.44 1.09 -4.38
C ASP A 11 19.36 1.38 -3.33
N GLY A 12 18.15 1.69 -3.80
CA GLY A 12 17.00 1.92 -2.92
C GLY A 12 16.66 0.70 -2.06
N LEU A 13 16.66 -0.51 -2.62
CA LEU A 13 16.43 -1.75 -1.90
C LEU A 13 17.50 -1.98 -0.82
N ALA A 14 18.78 -1.77 -1.16
CA ALA A 14 19.87 -1.90 -0.19
C ALA A 14 19.71 -0.92 0.98
N ARG A 15 19.33 0.34 0.70
CA ARG A 15 19.08 1.36 1.73
C ARG A 15 17.85 1.08 2.58
N LEU A 16 16.83 0.38 2.04
CA LEU A 16 15.66 -0.09 2.77
C LEU A 16 15.91 -1.41 3.53
N GLY A 17 17.07 -2.04 3.34
CA GLY A 17 17.37 -3.35 3.91
C GLY A 17 16.46 -4.46 3.36
N LEU A 18 16.02 -4.34 2.10
CA LEU A 18 15.16 -5.32 1.44
C LEU A 18 15.96 -6.19 0.48
N GLU A 19 15.94 -7.50 0.71
CA GLU A 19 16.47 -8.50 -0.21
C GLU A 19 15.32 -9.06 -1.04
N LEU A 20 15.39 -8.89 -2.36
CA LEU A 20 14.43 -9.40 -3.34
C LEU A 20 15.13 -10.28 -4.36
N ALA A 21 14.43 -11.31 -4.82
CA ALA A 21 14.91 -12.15 -5.90
C ALA A 21 14.85 -11.40 -7.26
N GLU A 22 15.72 -11.76 -8.20
CA GLU A 22 15.77 -11.14 -9.53
C GLU A 22 14.41 -11.08 -10.25
N PRO A 23 13.54 -12.12 -10.19
CA PRO A 23 12.21 -12.02 -10.77
C PRO A 23 11.35 -10.91 -10.17
N GLN A 24 11.45 -10.65 -8.85
CA GLN A 24 10.71 -9.58 -8.17
C GLN A 24 11.21 -8.19 -8.58
N ILE A 25 12.54 -8.04 -8.73
CA ILE A 25 13.15 -6.79 -9.22
C ILE A 25 12.67 -6.51 -10.65
N SER A 26 12.68 -7.52 -11.54
CA SER A 26 12.14 -7.40 -12.89
C SER A 26 10.65 -7.01 -12.88
N GLN A 27 9.83 -7.66 -12.04
CA GLN A 27 8.41 -7.34 -11.91
C GLN A 27 8.16 -5.90 -11.45
N LEU A 28 8.98 -5.36 -10.54
CA LEU A 28 8.88 -3.96 -10.10
C LEU A 28 9.18 -2.97 -11.23
N LEU A 29 10.20 -3.25 -12.06
CA LEU A 29 10.54 -2.42 -13.22
C LEU A 29 9.47 -2.51 -14.30
N ASP A 30 8.98 -3.71 -14.59
CA ASP A 30 7.89 -3.94 -15.55
C ASP A 30 6.60 -3.24 -15.08
N TYR A 31 6.34 -3.21 -13.77
CA TYR A 31 5.22 -2.50 -13.19
C TYR A 31 5.31 -0.98 -13.41
N LEU A 32 6.49 -0.38 -13.23
CA LEU A 32 6.67 1.05 -13.57
C LEU A 32 6.38 1.33 -15.06
N ASP A 33 6.83 0.45 -15.93
CA ASP A 33 6.56 0.57 -17.36
C ASP A 33 5.07 0.45 -17.69
N LEU A 34 4.35 -0.44 -17.01
CA LEU A 34 2.89 -0.55 -17.13
C LEU A 34 2.19 0.73 -16.67
N ILE A 35 2.54 1.28 -15.50
CA ILE A 35 1.99 2.56 -15.02
C ILE A 35 2.22 3.65 -16.07
N ARG A 36 3.45 3.78 -16.59
CA ARG A 36 3.81 4.79 -17.58
C ARG A 36 2.98 4.65 -18.86
N LYS A 37 2.83 3.43 -19.37
CA LYS A 37 2.05 3.14 -20.59
C LYS A 37 0.57 3.50 -20.41
N TRP A 38 -0.03 3.07 -19.31
CA TRP A 38 -1.45 3.33 -19.03
C TRP A 38 -1.74 4.79 -18.67
N SER A 39 -0.82 5.47 -18.00
CA SER A 39 -0.99 6.89 -17.63
C SER A 39 -1.06 7.80 -18.85
N ARG A 40 -0.46 7.42 -19.99
CA ARG A 40 -0.59 8.18 -21.24
C ARG A 40 -2.01 8.21 -21.79
N VAL A 41 -2.85 7.24 -21.42
CA VAL A 41 -4.24 7.11 -21.92
C VAL A 41 -5.26 7.43 -20.82
N TYR A 42 -4.98 7.00 -19.58
CA TYR A 42 -5.97 6.99 -18.50
C TYR A 42 -5.66 7.91 -17.33
N ASN A 43 -4.53 8.64 -17.35
CA ASN A 43 -4.11 9.53 -16.26
C ASN A 43 -4.11 8.82 -14.88
N LEU A 44 -3.45 7.66 -14.78
CA LEU A 44 -3.35 6.90 -13.52
C LEU A 44 -2.57 7.66 -12.46
N THR A 45 -1.55 8.42 -12.87
CA THR A 45 -0.71 9.25 -12.02
C THR A 45 -0.28 10.52 -12.76
N ALA A 46 -0.02 11.59 -12.01
CA ALA A 46 0.57 12.83 -12.53
C ALA A 46 2.12 12.73 -12.62
N VAL A 47 2.75 11.81 -11.91
CA VAL A 47 4.21 11.62 -11.89
C VAL A 47 4.60 10.65 -12.99
N LEU A 48 5.22 11.15 -14.07
CA LEU A 48 5.56 10.36 -15.26
C LEU A 48 7.06 10.34 -15.57
N GLU A 49 7.85 11.19 -14.93
CA GLU A 49 9.30 11.22 -15.09
C GLU A 49 9.89 9.97 -14.40
N PRO A 50 10.71 9.16 -15.12
CA PRO A 50 11.12 7.83 -14.63
C PRO A 50 11.83 7.84 -13.27
N ALA A 51 12.71 8.80 -12.99
CA ALA A 51 13.41 8.88 -11.71
C ALA A 51 12.43 9.24 -10.56
N GLN A 52 11.48 10.14 -10.84
CA GLN A 52 10.44 10.48 -9.88
C GLN A 52 9.47 9.31 -9.65
N MET A 53 9.13 8.55 -10.69
CA MET A 53 8.30 7.35 -10.54
C MET A 53 9.01 6.30 -9.68
N LEU A 54 10.32 6.12 -9.84
CA LEU A 54 11.10 5.22 -8.99
C LEU A 54 10.95 5.64 -7.51
N THR A 55 11.16 6.91 -7.20
CA THR A 55 11.14 7.40 -5.81
C THR A 55 9.72 7.45 -5.24
N HIS A 56 8.78 8.14 -5.93
CA HIS A 56 7.44 8.42 -5.40
C HIS A 56 6.46 7.25 -5.53
N HIS A 57 6.74 6.27 -6.39
CA HIS A 57 5.88 5.10 -6.56
C HIS A 57 6.50 3.85 -5.95
N LEU A 58 7.69 3.42 -6.44
CA LEU A 58 8.27 2.17 -5.96
C LEU A 58 8.90 2.30 -4.58
N LEU A 59 9.86 3.21 -4.38
CA LEU A 59 10.59 3.29 -3.12
C LEU A 59 9.69 3.72 -1.96
N ASP A 60 8.74 4.65 -2.21
CA ASP A 60 7.71 5.03 -1.24
C ASP A 60 6.82 3.84 -0.83
N SER A 61 6.46 2.96 -1.79
CA SER A 61 5.69 1.74 -1.52
C SER A 61 6.54 0.60 -0.95
N LEU A 62 7.81 0.48 -1.33
CA LEU A 62 8.73 -0.52 -0.78
C LEU A 62 9.06 -0.26 0.69
N ALA A 63 9.05 1.00 1.12
CA ALA A 63 9.32 1.37 2.51
C ALA A 63 8.33 0.76 3.51
N VAL A 64 7.13 0.33 3.06
CA VAL A 64 6.13 -0.31 3.94
C VAL A 64 6.34 -1.81 4.11
N VAL A 65 7.18 -2.45 3.29
CA VAL A 65 7.32 -3.92 3.25
C VAL A 65 7.88 -4.47 4.57
N SER A 66 8.96 -3.89 5.09
CA SER A 66 9.55 -4.31 6.36
C SER A 66 8.62 -4.09 7.55
N PRO A 67 7.95 -2.91 7.71
CA PRO A 67 6.90 -2.72 8.72
C PRO A 67 5.77 -3.75 8.63
N LEU A 68 5.27 -4.02 7.43
CA LEU A 68 4.20 -5.00 7.21
C LEU A 68 4.64 -6.42 7.58
N ARG A 69 5.86 -6.84 7.19
CA ARG A 69 6.41 -8.14 7.58
C ARG A 69 6.57 -8.29 9.10
N ARG A 70 6.98 -7.23 9.80
CA ARG A 70 7.03 -7.24 11.27
C ARG A 70 5.64 -7.39 11.88
N GLN A 71 4.66 -6.65 11.37
CA GLN A 71 3.27 -6.69 11.85
C GLN A 71 2.63 -8.07 11.62
N SER A 72 2.91 -8.71 10.48
CA SER A 72 2.38 -10.05 10.16
C SER A 72 3.17 -11.20 10.79
N GLY A 73 4.34 -10.93 11.38
CA GLY A 73 5.27 -11.97 11.81
C GLY A 73 5.73 -12.88 10.66
N GLY A 74 5.66 -12.39 9.41
CA GLY A 74 5.97 -13.17 8.22
C GLY A 74 4.92 -14.24 7.86
N GLN A 75 3.74 -14.22 8.50
CA GLN A 75 2.68 -15.18 8.25
C GLN A 75 1.82 -14.77 7.05
N PRO A 76 1.24 -15.76 6.33
CA PRO A 76 0.25 -15.49 5.30
C PRO A 76 -0.95 -14.71 5.85
N LEU A 77 -1.38 -13.69 5.12
CA LEU A 77 -2.56 -12.89 5.47
C LEU A 77 -3.28 -12.38 4.23
N SER A 78 -4.48 -11.82 4.41
CA SER A 78 -5.18 -11.05 3.39
C SER A 78 -5.10 -9.55 3.69
N LEU A 79 -4.75 -8.77 2.67
CA LEU A 79 -4.63 -7.33 2.72
C LEU A 79 -5.59 -6.69 1.71
N LEU A 80 -6.31 -5.66 2.16
CA LEU A 80 -7.12 -4.78 1.30
C LEU A 80 -6.43 -3.41 1.18
N ASP A 81 -6.06 -3.01 -0.03
CA ASP A 81 -5.54 -1.66 -0.33
C ASP A 81 -6.68 -0.77 -0.84
N VAL A 82 -7.07 0.22 -0.04
CA VAL A 82 -8.26 1.06 -0.27
C VAL A 82 -7.89 2.35 -0.99
N GLY A 83 -8.62 2.64 -2.08
CA GLY A 83 -8.34 3.78 -2.94
C GLY A 83 -6.99 3.65 -3.63
N SER A 84 -6.65 2.42 -4.02
CA SER A 84 -5.32 2.02 -4.46
C SER A 84 -4.78 2.75 -5.70
N GLY A 85 -5.64 3.42 -6.45
CA GLY A 85 -5.23 4.18 -7.64
C GLY A 85 -4.54 3.31 -8.69
N ALA A 86 -3.26 3.56 -8.91
CA ALA A 86 -2.41 2.71 -9.74
C ALA A 86 -1.98 1.40 -9.05
N GLY A 87 -2.57 1.04 -7.90
CA GLY A 87 -2.21 -0.15 -7.14
C GLY A 87 -1.04 0.05 -6.17
N LEU A 88 -0.91 1.24 -5.60
CA LEU A 88 0.22 1.60 -4.72
C LEU A 88 -0.28 1.87 -3.29
N PRO A 89 0.16 1.11 -2.27
CA PRO A 89 1.28 0.14 -2.29
C PRO A 89 0.91 -1.30 -2.65
N GLY A 90 -0.35 -1.65 -2.87
CA GLY A 90 -0.84 -3.03 -2.97
C GLY A 90 -0.10 -3.91 -3.97
N VAL A 91 0.15 -3.44 -5.22
CA VAL A 91 0.89 -4.22 -6.23
C VAL A 91 2.32 -4.46 -5.80
N VAL A 92 2.99 -3.47 -5.19
CA VAL A 92 4.36 -3.60 -4.68
C VAL A 92 4.41 -4.63 -3.55
N ILE A 93 3.43 -4.60 -2.64
CA ILE A 93 3.29 -5.61 -1.57
C ILE A 93 3.10 -7.01 -2.18
N ALA A 94 2.22 -7.16 -3.18
CA ALA A 94 1.99 -8.45 -3.82
C ALA A 94 3.25 -9.02 -4.51
N ILE A 95 4.09 -8.16 -5.09
CA ILE A 95 5.38 -8.56 -5.67
C ILE A 95 6.36 -9.00 -4.58
N CYS A 96 6.49 -8.22 -3.51
CA CYS A 96 7.50 -8.44 -2.47
C CYS A 96 7.12 -9.55 -1.47
N CYS A 97 5.83 -9.77 -1.26
CA CYS A 97 5.28 -10.68 -0.27
C CYS A 97 4.30 -11.67 -0.92
N PRO A 98 4.78 -12.70 -1.64
CA PRO A 98 3.92 -13.65 -2.36
C PRO A 98 2.99 -14.44 -1.45
N GLU A 99 3.29 -14.53 -0.16
CA GLU A 99 2.47 -15.14 0.89
C GLU A 99 1.25 -14.31 1.27
N ILE A 100 1.24 -13.00 0.95
CA ILE A 100 0.12 -12.09 1.24
C ILE A 100 -0.84 -12.06 0.05
N ARG A 101 -2.12 -12.35 0.29
CA ARG A 101 -3.17 -12.13 -0.70
C ARG A 101 -3.59 -10.66 -0.66
N VAL A 102 -3.45 -9.96 -1.77
CA VAL A 102 -3.71 -8.54 -1.88
C VAL A 102 -4.92 -8.28 -2.78
N ASP A 103 -5.90 -7.59 -2.25
CA ASP A 103 -7.02 -7.03 -3.00
C ASP A 103 -6.86 -5.50 -3.02
N CYS A 104 -6.83 -4.92 -4.21
CA CYS A 104 -6.78 -3.48 -4.41
C CYS A 104 -8.16 -2.99 -4.85
N VAL A 105 -8.80 -2.12 -4.07
CA VAL A 105 -10.12 -1.57 -4.40
C VAL A 105 -10.04 -0.11 -4.80
N ASP A 106 -10.73 0.25 -5.88
CA ASP A 106 -10.94 1.64 -6.29
C ASP A 106 -12.35 1.82 -6.88
N THR A 107 -12.93 3.00 -6.67
CA THR A 107 -14.25 3.36 -7.22
C THR A 107 -14.20 3.70 -8.71
N VAL A 108 -13.02 3.88 -9.28
CA VAL A 108 -12.81 4.18 -10.68
C VAL A 108 -12.53 2.90 -11.46
N ALA A 109 -13.47 2.46 -12.29
CA ALA A 109 -13.40 1.19 -13.02
C ALA A 109 -12.10 0.98 -13.80
N LYS A 110 -11.58 2.02 -14.47
CA LYS A 110 -10.33 1.94 -15.23
C LYS A 110 -9.08 1.73 -14.36
N LYS A 111 -9.10 2.17 -13.10
CA LYS A 111 -8.01 1.90 -12.15
C LYS A 111 -8.05 0.43 -11.69
N ALA A 112 -9.23 -0.08 -11.35
CA ALA A 112 -9.39 -1.50 -11.04
C ALA A 112 -9.01 -2.40 -12.22
N ALA A 113 -9.40 -2.03 -13.45
CA ALA A 113 -9.01 -2.74 -14.66
C ALA A 113 -7.49 -2.71 -14.90
N PHE A 114 -6.81 -1.59 -14.59
CA PHE A 114 -5.36 -1.51 -14.64
C PHE A 114 -4.70 -2.50 -13.67
N ILE A 115 -5.20 -2.60 -12.45
CA ILE A 115 -4.64 -3.54 -11.45
C ILE A 115 -4.84 -5.00 -11.89
N GLN A 116 -5.99 -5.34 -12.48
CA GLN A 116 -6.22 -6.66 -13.08
C GLN A 116 -5.24 -6.94 -14.22
N GLN A 117 -4.99 -5.94 -15.07
CA GLN A 117 -4.00 -6.06 -16.14
C GLN A 117 -2.58 -6.24 -15.58
N ALA A 118 -2.22 -5.49 -14.53
CA ALA A 118 -0.92 -5.63 -13.86
C ALA A 118 -0.77 -7.02 -13.25
N SER A 119 -1.80 -7.54 -12.56
CA SER A 119 -1.82 -8.91 -12.02
C SER A 119 -1.55 -9.95 -13.11
N ALA A 120 -2.23 -9.86 -14.24
CA ALA A 120 -2.05 -10.79 -15.36
C ALA A 120 -0.66 -10.65 -16.01
N SER A 121 -0.22 -9.42 -16.32
CA SER A 121 1.05 -9.17 -17.01
C SER A 121 2.26 -9.55 -16.17
N LEU A 122 2.21 -9.32 -14.87
CA LEU A 122 3.28 -9.63 -13.91
C LEU A 122 3.15 -11.04 -13.32
N LYS A 123 2.10 -11.79 -13.71
CA LYS A 123 1.80 -13.15 -13.22
C LYS A 123 1.68 -13.23 -11.69
N LEU A 124 1.01 -12.25 -11.09
CA LEU A 124 0.79 -12.18 -9.64
C LEU A 124 -0.51 -12.90 -9.28
N GLY A 125 -0.42 -14.19 -8.95
CA GLY A 125 -1.58 -15.01 -8.56
C GLY A 125 -2.20 -14.61 -7.21
N ASN A 126 -1.51 -13.79 -6.44
CA ASN A 126 -1.92 -13.28 -5.12
C ASN A 126 -2.51 -11.86 -5.17
N LEU A 127 -2.73 -11.26 -6.36
CA LEU A 127 -3.23 -9.90 -6.54
C LEU A 127 -4.57 -9.88 -7.28
N ARG A 128 -5.55 -9.10 -6.80
CA ARG A 128 -6.82 -8.81 -7.49
C ARG A 128 -7.12 -7.32 -7.48
N GLY A 129 -7.66 -6.81 -8.59
CA GLY A 129 -8.24 -5.47 -8.68
C GLY A 129 -9.77 -5.53 -8.53
N LEU A 130 -10.34 -4.73 -7.65
CA LEU A 130 -11.77 -4.68 -7.36
C LEU A 130 -12.33 -3.31 -7.73
N HIS A 131 -13.37 -3.27 -8.57
CA HIS A 131 -14.13 -2.06 -8.83
C HIS A 131 -15.33 -2.04 -7.89
N ALA A 132 -15.20 -1.34 -6.77
CA ALA A 132 -16.24 -1.24 -5.73
C ALA A 132 -16.00 -0.01 -4.84
N ARG A 133 -17.00 0.33 -4.04
CA ARG A 133 -16.85 1.20 -2.88
C ARG A 133 -16.44 0.33 -1.70
N VAL A 134 -15.49 0.77 -0.88
CA VAL A 134 -14.99 -0.02 0.26
C VAL A 134 -16.09 -0.36 1.26
N GLU A 135 -17.06 0.53 1.42
CA GLU A 135 -18.21 0.36 2.33
C GLU A 135 -19.11 -0.84 1.96
N THR A 136 -19.00 -1.33 0.72
CA THR A 136 -19.74 -2.51 0.25
C THR A 136 -18.96 -3.82 0.37
N LEU A 137 -17.70 -3.74 0.79
CA LEU A 137 -16.85 -4.92 0.96
C LEU A 137 -16.97 -5.45 2.41
N HIS A 138 -17.00 -6.75 2.49
CA HIS A 138 -16.98 -7.48 3.76
C HIS A 138 -15.73 -8.36 3.82
N GLY A 139 -15.06 -8.34 5.01
CA GLY A 139 -13.83 -9.11 5.25
C GLY A 139 -14.01 -10.62 5.24
N PRO A 140 -13.04 -11.32 5.82
CA PRO A 140 -12.06 -10.79 6.76
C PRO A 140 -10.72 -10.43 6.10
N TYR A 141 -10.27 -9.19 6.20
CA TYR A 141 -8.90 -8.78 5.88
C TYR A 141 -8.11 -8.50 7.17
N GLN A 142 -6.98 -9.15 7.35
CA GLN A 142 -6.12 -8.96 8.51
C GLN A 142 -5.43 -7.60 8.50
N VAL A 143 -5.18 -7.06 7.30
CA VAL A 143 -4.66 -5.69 7.15
C VAL A 143 -5.54 -4.95 6.14
N VAL A 144 -5.99 -3.76 6.52
CA VAL A 144 -6.61 -2.80 5.61
C VAL A 144 -5.68 -1.62 5.48
N ALA A 145 -5.14 -1.40 4.28
CA ALA A 145 -4.17 -0.37 3.98
C ALA A 145 -4.79 0.78 3.18
N SER A 146 -4.20 1.96 3.29
CA SER A 146 -4.50 3.08 2.37
C SER A 146 -3.31 4.01 2.23
N ARG A 147 -3.18 4.64 1.04
CA ARG A 147 -2.23 5.72 0.77
C ARG A 147 -2.95 6.89 0.11
N ALA A 148 -2.76 8.11 0.69
CA ALA A 148 -3.38 9.34 0.18
C ALA A 148 -4.92 9.21 -0.01
N PHE A 149 -5.56 8.45 0.84
CA PHE A 149 -7.00 8.30 0.94
C PHE A 149 -7.56 9.35 1.93
N ALA A 150 -8.84 9.34 2.23
CA ALA A 150 -9.56 10.26 3.11
C ALA A 150 -8.87 10.51 4.48
N SER A 151 -9.55 11.19 5.40
CA SER A 151 -9.11 11.30 6.80
C SER A 151 -8.99 9.92 7.47
N LEU A 152 -8.26 9.84 8.59
CA LEU A 152 -8.20 8.59 9.37
C LEU A 152 -9.58 8.16 9.86
N VAL A 153 -10.45 9.13 10.22
CA VAL A 153 -11.84 8.87 10.64
C VAL A 153 -12.63 8.22 9.52
N ASP A 154 -12.62 8.81 8.32
CA ASP A 154 -13.34 8.25 7.17
C ASP A 154 -12.77 6.89 6.76
N PHE A 155 -11.45 6.77 6.73
CA PHE A 155 -10.77 5.53 6.36
C PHE A 155 -11.20 4.38 7.26
N THR A 156 -11.12 4.56 8.58
CA THR A 156 -11.49 3.51 9.55
C THR A 156 -12.98 3.22 9.53
N SER A 157 -13.83 4.26 9.43
CA SER A 157 -15.27 4.13 9.37
C SER A 157 -15.75 3.37 8.13
N TRP A 158 -15.28 3.76 6.94
CA TRP A 158 -15.76 3.18 5.68
C TRP A 158 -15.23 1.77 5.42
N SER A 159 -14.09 1.41 5.98
CA SER A 159 -13.48 0.10 5.79
C SER A 159 -13.69 -0.88 6.96
N LYS A 160 -14.42 -0.48 8.00
CA LYS A 160 -14.63 -1.28 9.22
C LYS A 160 -15.23 -2.66 8.92
N ALA A 161 -16.22 -2.74 8.00
CA ALA A 161 -16.86 -4.01 7.64
C ALA A 161 -15.94 -4.99 6.89
N ALA A 162 -14.86 -4.48 6.29
CA ALA A 162 -13.86 -5.29 5.63
C ALA A 162 -12.78 -5.82 6.58
N LEU A 163 -12.58 -5.19 7.74
CA LEU A 163 -11.54 -5.57 8.69
C LEU A 163 -11.90 -6.88 9.40
N ALA A 164 -10.92 -7.74 9.60
CA ALA A 164 -11.05 -8.92 10.44
C ALA A 164 -11.16 -8.53 11.93
N GLU A 165 -11.67 -9.42 12.78
CA GLU A 165 -11.84 -9.18 14.21
C GLU A 165 -10.54 -8.74 14.89
N GLU A 166 -9.43 -9.43 14.59
CA GLU A 166 -8.07 -9.13 15.07
C GLU A 166 -7.28 -8.31 14.03
N GLY A 167 -7.96 -7.67 13.08
CA GLY A 167 -7.33 -6.94 11.98
C GLY A 167 -6.81 -5.57 12.40
N VAL A 168 -5.94 -5.02 11.55
CA VAL A 168 -5.36 -3.70 11.76
C VAL A 168 -5.51 -2.82 10.52
N TRP A 169 -5.65 -1.52 10.74
CA TRP A 169 -5.51 -0.52 9.68
C TRP A 169 -4.06 -0.04 9.58
N MET A 170 -3.58 0.12 8.35
CA MET A 170 -2.27 0.63 7.98
C MET A 170 -2.44 1.88 7.10
N ALA A 171 -2.46 3.05 7.70
CA ALA A 171 -2.62 4.31 6.97
C ALA A 171 -1.25 4.96 6.66
N LEU A 172 -0.92 5.10 5.37
CA LEU A 172 0.29 5.80 4.93
C LEU A 172 0.00 7.29 4.84
N LYS A 173 0.76 8.08 5.58
CA LYS A 173 0.65 9.53 5.64
C LYS A 173 1.99 10.18 5.29
N GLY A 174 1.95 11.47 4.94
CA GLY A 174 3.14 12.30 4.81
C GLY A 174 3.77 12.54 6.19
N LYS A 175 3.57 13.74 6.74
CA LYS A 175 3.99 14.05 8.11
C LYS A 175 3.06 13.38 9.14
N HIS A 176 3.52 13.32 10.39
CA HIS A 176 2.74 12.85 11.53
C HIS A 176 1.38 13.58 11.62
N PRO A 177 0.23 12.88 11.50
CA PRO A 177 -1.08 13.50 11.39
C PRO A 177 -1.74 13.69 12.77
N ALA A 178 -1.14 14.53 13.64
CA ALA A 178 -1.59 14.71 15.03
C ALA A 178 -3.07 15.09 15.15
N ASP A 179 -3.54 16.00 14.30
CA ASP A 179 -4.94 16.46 14.32
C ASP A 179 -5.91 15.37 13.89
N GLU A 180 -5.54 14.55 12.87
CA GLU A 180 -6.37 13.42 12.44
C GLU A 180 -6.42 12.31 13.51
N ILE A 181 -5.30 12.09 14.21
CA ILE A 181 -5.24 11.12 15.32
C ILE A 181 -6.13 11.58 16.47
N ALA A 182 -6.06 12.87 16.82
CA ALA A 182 -6.89 13.44 17.89
C ALA A 182 -8.40 13.42 17.56
N ALA A 183 -8.76 13.39 16.28
CA ALA A 183 -10.15 13.33 15.82
C ALA A 183 -10.72 11.91 15.74
N LEU A 184 -9.91 10.87 15.94
CA LEU A 184 -10.38 9.48 15.89
C LEU A 184 -11.42 9.20 16.98
N PRO A 185 -12.46 8.41 16.68
CA PRO A 185 -13.44 8.00 17.68
C PRO A 185 -12.83 7.02 18.69
N ALA A 186 -13.43 6.95 19.89
CA ALA A 186 -12.92 6.12 21.00
C ALA A 186 -12.84 4.61 20.66
N GLU A 187 -13.57 4.17 19.65
CA GLU A 187 -13.59 2.79 19.15
C GLU A 187 -12.37 2.43 18.29
N VAL A 188 -11.49 3.39 18.01
CA VAL A 188 -10.26 3.19 17.24
C VAL A 188 -9.06 3.57 18.07
N GLU A 189 -8.17 2.61 18.30
CA GLU A 189 -6.91 2.79 19.02
C GLU A 189 -5.75 2.94 18.02
N VAL A 190 -4.97 4.02 18.15
CA VAL A 190 -3.65 4.12 17.49
C VAL A 190 -2.63 3.46 18.41
N PHE A 191 -2.09 2.32 18.02
CA PHE A 191 -1.12 1.61 18.86
C PHE A 191 0.33 1.87 18.46
N HIS A 192 0.56 2.40 17.24
CA HIS A 192 1.91 2.74 16.80
C HIS A 192 1.88 3.76 15.65
N VAL A 193 2.83 4.70 15.65
CA VAL A 193 3.13 5.57 14.50
C VAL A 193 4.59 5.39 14.16
N GLU A 194 4.87 4.88 12.97
CA GLU A 194 6.21 4.57 12.51
C GLU A 194 6.66 5.53 11.42
N GLN A 195 7.79 6.21 11.61
CA GLN A 195 8.41 7.04 10.59
C GLN A 195 9.10 6.17 9.54
N LEU A 196 8.93 6.53 8.27
CA LEU A 196 9.54 5.83 7.15
C LEU A 196 10.63 6.69 6.51
N ALA A 197 11.80 6.12 6.32
CA ALA A 197 12.87 6.71 5.52
C ALA A 197 12.77 6.18 4.09
N VAL A 198 12.32 7.01 3.15
CA VAL A 198 12.22 6.65 1.74
C VAL A 198 13.47 7.15 0.99
N PRO A 199 14.28 6.26 0.42
CA PRO A 199 15.50 6.64 -0.29
C PRO A 199 15.22 7.64 -1.42
N GLY A 200 15.93 8.78 -1.43
CA GLY A 200 15.78 9.81 -2.45
C GLY A 200 14.54 10.68 -2.33
N LEU A 201 13.74 10.54 -1.27
CA LEU A 201 12.59 11.38 -0.98
C LEU A 201 12.90 12.29 0.21
N GLU A 202 12.88 13.61 0.00
CA GLU A 202 13.11 14.61 1.07
C GLU A 202 11.85 14.93 1.89
N ALA A 203 10.70 14.27 1.57
CA ALA A 203 9.46 14.47 2.28
C ALA A 203 9.27 13.41 3.37
N GLU A 204 8.70 13.84 4.50
CA GLU A 204 8.33 12.93 5.58
C GLU A 204 7.32 11.89 5.14
N ARG A 205 7.45 10.70 5.70
CA ARG A 205 6.51 9.59 5.55
C ARG A 205 6.34 8.87 6.87
N CYS A 206 5.10 8.48 7.17
CA CYS A 206 4.84 7.61 8.32
C CYS A 206 3.70 6.63 8.03
N ILE A 207 3.66 5.58 8.81
CA ILE A 207 2.52 4.67 8.92
C ILE A 207 1.83 4.95 10.26
N VAL A 208 0.52 5.13 10.21
CA VAL A 208 -0.33 5.09 11.41
C VAL A 208 -0.98 3.72 11.48
N TRP A 209 -0.59 2.96 12.49
CA TRP A 209 -1.14 1.65 12.79
C TRP A 209 -2.28 1.79 13.79
N MET A 210 -3.47 1.29 13.41
CA MET A 210 -4.68 1.39 14.20
C MET A 210 -5.37 0.02 14.29
N LYS A 211 -6.16 -0.16 15.33
CA LYS A 211 -7.01 -1.35 15.53
C LYS A 211 -8.33 -0.94 16.19
N PRO A 212 -9.37 -1.78 16.15
CA PRO A 212 -10.52 -1.58 17.02
C PRO A 212 -10.06 -1.51 18.48
N ALA A 213 -10.54 -0.52 19.22
CA ALA A 213 -10.30 -0.47 20.66
C ALA A 213 -10.96 -1.68 21.32
N ALA A 214 -10.27 -2.29 22.30
CA ALA A 214 -10.88 -3.33 23.11
C ALA A 214 -12.13 -2.74 23.76
N GLY A 215 -13.28 -3.32 23.48
CA GLY A 215 -14.52 -2.91 24.16
C GLY A 215 -14.34 -3.02 25.68
N PRO A 216 -15.08 -2.24 26.50
CA PRO A 216 -15.09 -2.47 27.94
C PRO A 216 -15.45 -3.94 28.15
N HIS A 217 -14.53 -4.70 28.73
CA HIS A 217 -14.81 -6.08 29.12
C HIS A 217 -16.10 -6.05 29.92
N ALA A 218 -17.18 -6.69 29.42
CA ALA A 218 -18.30 -7.02 30.23
C ALA A 218 -17.79 -7.94 31.36
N ALA A 219 -17.66 -7.34 32.54
CA ALA A 219 -17.29 -8.04 33.75
C ALA A 219 -18.44 -8.95 34.20
#